data_77639824cd99ff2158633196d889fee0
#
_entry.id   77639824cd99ff2158633196d889fee0
#
_cell.length_a   1.000
_cell.length_b   1.000
_cell.length_c   1.000
_cell.angle_alpha   90.00
_cell.angle_beta   90.00
_cell.angle_gamma   90.00
#
_symmetry.space_group_name_H-M   'P 1'
#
loop_
_entity.id
_entity.type
_entity.pdbx_description
1 polymer ?
#
loop_
_entity_poly.entity_id
_entity_poly.type
_entity_poly.pdbx_seq_one_letter_code
_entity_poly.pdbx_strand_id
1 'polypeptide(L)' 'MIKYAEIHKIKIENEIRYVAKMYVTYRDEMIDSFSSNYLEKVVEYLISEEYVITNYFDMTEMEE' A
#
# COMPACT_ATOMS: atom_id res chain seq x y z
N MET A 1 -5.70 -17.45 -8.80
CA MET A 1 -4.83 -16.28 -8.73
C MET A 1 -5.20 -15.45 -7.49
N ILE A 2 -4.21 -15.08 -6.73
CA ILE A 2 -4.43 -14.27 -5.53
C ILE A 2 -3.86 -12.89 -5.77
N LYS A 3 -4.65 -11.89 -5.44
CA LYS A 3 -4.25 -10.49 -5.51
C LYS A 3 -3.85 -10.08 -4.09
N TYR A 4 -2.66 -9.52 -3.94
CA TYR A 4 -2.22 -9.10 -2.61
C TYR A 4 -1.57 -7.72 -2.71
N ALA A 5 -1.47 -7.07 -1.56
CA ALA A 5 -0.97 -5.72 -1.51
C ALA A 5 -0.15 -5.49 -0.26
N GLU A 6 0.81 -4.59 -0.37
CA GLU A 6 1.61 -4.11 0.75
C GLU A 6 1.31 -2.63 0.92
N ILE A 7 1.17 -2.21 2.16
CA ILE A 7 0.92 -0.79 2.46
C ILE A 7 2.20 -0.23 3.06
N HIS A 8 2.61 0.91 2.54
CA HIS A 8 3.78 1.63 3.02
C HIS A 8 3.34 2.98 3.54
N LYS A 9 3.59 3.23 4.82
CA LYS A 9 3.32 4.53 5.42
C LYS A 9 4.59 5.36 5.27
N ILE A 10 4.51 6.44 4.53
CA ILE A 10 5.69 7.27 4.26
C ILE A 10 5.39 8.70 4.67
N LYS A 11 6.45 9.49 4.75
CA LYS A 11 6.35 10.89 5.12
C LYS A 11 7.02 11.71 4.03
N ILE A 12 6.28 12.59 3.40
CA ILE A 12 6.78 13.44 2.34
C ILE A 12 6.46 14.88 2.71
N GLU A 13 7.52 15.68 2.92
CA GLU A 13 7.35 17.10 3.21
C GLU A 13 6.38 17.34 4.34
N ASN A 14 6.58 16.57 5.43
CA ASN A 14 5.78 16.69 6.65
C ASN A 14 4.35 16.20 6.50
N GLU A 15 4.05 15.51 5.43
CA GLU A 15 2.74 14.90 5.24
C GLU A 15 2.86 13.40 5.27
N ILE A 16 1.91 12.76 5.96
CA ILE A 16 1.86 11.30 6.01
C ILE A 16 1.06 10.82 4.82
N ARG A 17 1.58 9.80 4.15
CA ARG A 17 0.92 9.19 3.02
C ARG A 17 0.98 7.69 3.14
N TYR A 18 -0.09 7.05 2.72
CA TYR A 18 -0.18 5.60 2.70
C TYR A 18 -0.23 5.15 1.26
N VAL A 19 0.73 4.34 0.87
CA VAL A 19 0.86 3.87 -0.51
C VAL A 19 0.63 2.38 -0.53
N ALA A 20 -0.34 1.93 -1.30
CA ALA A 20 -0.58 0.51 -1.50
C ALA A 20 0.09 0.09 -2.78
N LYS A 21 0.94 -0.92 -2.70
CA LYS A 21 1.57 -1.53 -3.85
C LYS A 21 0.90 -2.86 -4.09
N MET A 22 0.38 -3.06 -5.28
CA MET A 22 -0.51 -4.18 -5.56
C MET A 22 0.15 -5.16 -6.50
N TYR A 23 -0.02 -6.45 -6.20
CA TYR A 23 0.63 -7.53 -6.90
C TYR A 23 -0.35 -8.67 -7.15
N VAL A 24 0.03 -9.56 -8.05
CA VAL A 24 -0.68 -10.84 -8.20
C VAL A 24 0.37 -11.93 -8.08
N THR A 25 -0.10 -13.13 -7.69
CA THR A 25 0.83 -14.20 -7.30
C THR A 25 1.71 -14.71 -8.43
N TYR A 26 1.29 -14.55 -9.68
CA TYR A 26 2.08 -15.07 -10.78
C TYR A 26 3.01 -14.02 -11.39
N ARG A 27 3.13 -12.86 -10.76
CA ARG A 27 4.03 -11.82 -11.26
C ARG A 27 4.86 -11.30 -10.11
N ASP A 28 6.12 -11.00 -10.41
CA ASP A 28 7.03 -10.48 -9.40
C ASP A 28 7.02 -8.98 -9.31
N GLU A 29 6.36 -8.30 -10.22
CA GLU A 29 6.40 -6.84 -10.23
C GLU A 29 5.06 -6.26 -9.85
N MET A 30 5.11 -5.05 -9.36
CA MET A 30 3.91 -4.33 -8.96
C MET A 30 3.04 -4.09 -10.18
N ILE A 31 1.75 -4.43 -10.06
CA ILE A 31 0.83 -4.24 -11.19
C ILE A 31 0.06 -2.93 -11.09
N ASP A 32 0.00 -2.32 -9.90
CA ASP A 32 -0.76 -1.10 -9.73
C ASP A 32 -0.39 -0.49 -8.39
N SER A 33 -0.81 0.73 -8.16
CA SER A 33 -0.61 1.36 -6.87
C SER A 33 -1.73 2.34 -6.62
N PHE A 34 -1.94 2.65 -5.35
CA PHE A 34 -2.96 3.59 -4.92
C PHE A 34 -2.46 4.26 -3.65
N SER A 35 -2.63 5.55 -3.54
CA SER A 35 -2.14 6.24 -2.36
C SER A 35 -3.18 7.23 -1.86
N SER A 36 -3.09 7.53 -0.56
CA SER A 36 -3.99 8.47 0.07
C SER A 36 -3.32 8.95 1.35
N ASN A 37 -3.78 10.11 1.84
CA ASN A 37 -3.34 10.59 3.14
C ASN A 37 -4.06 9.86 4.28
N TYR A 38 -5.09 9.08 3.97
CA TYR A 38 -5.88 8.41 4.99
C TYR A 38 -5.78 6.91 4.83
N LEU A 39 -5.36 6.23 5.89
CA LEU A 39 -5.19 4.78 5.85
C LEU A 39 -6.49 4.07 5.52
N GLU A 40 -7.61 4.53 6.11
CA GLU A 40 -8.87 3.83 5.86
C GLU A 40 -9.28 3.91 4.39
N LYS A 41 -8.90 4.98 3.70
CA LYS A 41 -9.21 5.05 2.26
C LYS A 41 -8.46 3.98 1.49
N VAL A 42 -7.20 3.76 1.84
CA VAL A 42 -6.40 2.76 1.17
C VAL A 42 -6.95 1.37 1.46
N VAL A 43 -7.27 1.10 2.73
CA VAL A 43 -7.80 -0.21 3.12
C VAL A 43 -9.13 -0.48 2.43
N GLU A 44 -10.01 0.53 2.40
CA GLU A 44 -11.31 0.35 1.75
C GLU A 44 -11.14 0.04 0.27
N TYR A 45 -10.23 0.73 -0.39
CA TYR A 45 -9.99 0.48 -1.80
C TYR A 45 -9.50 -0.95 -2.02
N LEU A 46 -8.54 -1.39 -1.21
CA LEU A 46 -7.99 -2.73 -1.39
C LEU A 46 -9.03 -3.80 -1.14
N ILE A 47 -9.87 -3.61 -0.14
CA ILE A 47 -10.92 -4.59 0.15
C ILE A 47 -11.94 -4.62 -0.97
N SER A 48 -12.34 -3.45 -1.47
CA SER A 48 -13.34 -3.40 -2.54
C SER A 48 -12.82 -4.05 -3.82
N GLU A 49 -11.51 -4.02 -4.04
CA GLU A 49 -10.90 -4.64 -5.21
C GLU A 49 -10.43 -6.06 -4.92
N GLU A 50 -10.75 -6.58 -3.73
CA GLU A 50 -10.48 -7.98 -3.37
C GLU A 50 -9.00 -8.28 -3.27
N TYR A 51 -8.22 -7.33 -2.78
CA TYR A 51 -6.82 -7.57 -2.48
C TYR A 51 -6.66 -8.03 -1.04
N VAL A 52 -5.70 -8.93 -0.82
CA VAL A 52 -5.33 -9.36 0.52
C VAL A 52 -4.16 -8.50 0.96
N ILE A 53 -4.28 -7.86 2.12
CA ILE A 53 -3.19 -7.03 2.64
C ILE A 53 -2.24 -7.95 3.39
N THR A 54 -1.02 -8.11 2.86
CA THR A 54 -0.07 -9.05 3.42
C THR A 54 0.96 -8.40 4.32
N ASN A 55 1.26 -7.11 4.09
CA ASN A 55 2.32 -6.44 4.86
C ASN A 55 1.96 -4.99 5.06
N TYR A 56 2.46 -4.46 6.16
CA TYR A 56 2.31 -3.03 6.46
C TYR A 56 3.67 -2.55 6.96
N PHE A 57 4.23 -1.56 6.28
CA PHE A 57 5.55 -1.03 6.61
C PHE A 57 5.42 0.43 7.01
N ASP A 58 5.89 0.75 8.20
CA ASP A 58 5.94 2.13 8.67
C ASP A 58 7.33 2.66 8.38
N MET A 59 7.44 3.50 7.38
CA MET A 59 8.72 4.03 6.93
C MET A 59 8.94 5.46 7.38
N THR A 60 8.10 5.96 8.27
CA THR A 60 8.17 7.37 8.64
C THR A 60 9.38 7.69 9.49
N GLU A 61 9.99 6.70 10.11
CA GLU A 61 11.18 6.93 10.93
C GLU A 61 12.47 6.75 10.17
N MET A 62 12.37 6.42 8.89
CA MET A 62 13.55 6.26 8.07
C MET A 62 13.89 7.59 7.46
N GLU A 63 14.60 8.41 8.24
CA GLU A 63 14.98 9.67 7.66
C GLU A 63 16.41 9.72 7.46
N GLU A 64 16.78 10.59 6.61
CA GLU A 64 18.13 10.72 6.25
C GLU A 64 18.84 11.64 7.04
#